data_b39c1830f0eb202b37fae30b779ed979
#
_entry.id   b39c1830f0eb202b37fae30b779ed979
#
_cell.length_a   1.000
_cell.length_b   1.000
_cell.length_c   1.000
_cell.angle_alpha   90.00
_cell.angle_beta   90.00
_cell.angle_gamma   90.00
#
_symmetry.space_group_name_H-M   'P 1'
#
loop_
_entity.id
_entity.type
_entity.pdbx_description
1 polymer ?
#
loop_
_entity_poly.entity_id
_entity_poly.type
_entity_poly.pdbx_seq_one_letter_code
_entity_poly.pdbx_strand_id
1 'polypeptide(L)'
;TYDRRMLAKLFYPVVNPLFNFEFCKGYYPRVANEKMNGRVARLLVFPLLTALEKTIGRSDYLDFMKSFKYPLAGEFSFRRNVLPELRISSDWGIEVGILSEMQRSFSPQNICQVDLADTYDHKHQVLSIDDETKGLSRMSIDIIKTFIKKLATQGNTFSREKFRSLKATYY
;
A
#
# COMPACT_ATOMS: atom_id res chain seq x y z
N THR A 1 22.17 -2.23 -0.07
CA THR A 1 22.38 -2.34 1.39
C THR A 1 21.62 -1.20 2.05
N TYR A 2 20.77 -1.49 3.03
CA TYR A 2 20.07 -0.43 3.78
C TYR A 2 21.07 0.37 4.63
N ASP A 3 20.94 1.69 4.60
CA ASP A 3 21.68 2.55 5.52
C ASP A 3 21.15 2.33 6.96
N ARG A 4 22.05 2.30 7.93
CA ARG A 4 21.71 2.19 9.35
C ARG A 4 20.75 3.30 9.81
N ARG A 5 20.84 4.50 9.23
CA ARG A 5 19.93 5.62 9.52
C ARG A 5 18.50 5.33 9.06
N MET A 6 18.32 4.69 7.90
CA MET A 6 17.00 4.29 7.43
C MET A 6 16.36 3.28 8.39
N LEU A 7 17.13 2.28 8.83
CA LEU A 7 16.67 1.30 9.81
C LEU A 7 16.32 1.98 11.14
N ALA A 8 17.17 2.88 11.63
CA ALA A 8 16.90 3.62 12.87
C ALA A 8 15.61 4.44 12.76
N LYS A 9 15.41 5.18 11.66
CA LYS A 9 14.16 5.93 11.40
C LYS A 9 12.93 5.01 11.41
N LEU A 10 13.03 3.85 10.79
CA LEU A 10 11.92 2.91 10.65
C LEU A 10 11.55 2.26 11.99
N PHE A 11 12.52 1.88 12.80
CA PHE A 11 12.29 1.20 14.08
C PHE A 11 12.01 2.13 15.25
N TYR A 12 12.63 3.31 15.29
CA TYR A 12 12.52 4.22 16.41
C TYR A 12 11.08 4.52 16.85
N PRO A 13 10.11 4.80 15.95
CA PRO A 13 8.74 5.08 16.36
C PRO A 13 8.06 3.94 17.11
N VAL A 14 8.34 2.69 16.74
CA VAL A 14 7.69 1.52 17.35
C VAL A 14 8.39 0.99 18.59
N VAL A 15 9.70 1.28 18.77
CA VAL A 15 10.46 0.81 19.93
C VAL A 15 10.54 1.84 21.06
N ASN A 16 10.32 3.12 20.76
CA ASN A 16 10.38 4.17 21.77
C ASN A 16 9.12 4.10 22.66
N PRO A 17 9.27 3.92 23.99
CA PRO A 17 8.13 3.79 24.90
C PRO A 17 7.31 5.06 25.06
N LEU A 18 7.85 6.22 24.67
CA LEU A 18 7.14 7.50 24.69
C LEU A 18 6.12 7.63 23.55
N PHE A 19 6.24 6.80 22.52
CA PHE A 19 5.32 6.77 21.39
C PHE A 19 4.42 5.53 21.48
N ASN A 20 3.15 5.74 21.19
CA ASN A 20 2.18 4.65 21.20
C ASN A 20 1.92 4.12 19.79
N PHE A 21 2.99 3.93 19.00
CA PHE A 21 2.88 3.39 17.67
C PHE A 21 3.05 1.87 17.68
N GLU A 22 2.11 1.18 17.02
CA GLU A 22 2.16 -0.25 16.78
C GLU A 22 2.77 -0.60 15.42
N PHE A 23 2.65 0.35 14.46
CA PHE A 23 3.13 0.18 13.10
C PHE A 23 3.74 1.48 12.57
N CYS A 24 4.85 1.36 11.87
CA CYS A 24 5.51 2.45 11.16
C CYS A 24 5.76 2.07 9.70
N LYS A 25 5.27 2.88 8.78
CA LYS A 25 5.44 2.74 7.33
C LYS A 25 6.52 3.66 6.81
N GLY A 26 7.53 3.12 6.16
CA GLY A 26 8.51 3.93 5.45
C GLY A 26 7.94 4.49 4.15
N TYR A 27 8.36 5.68 3.77
CA TYR A 27 8.15 6.22 2.43
C TYR A 27 9.41 6.94 1.95
N TYR A 28 9.54 7.10 0.66
CA TYR A 28 10.64 7.78 -0.01
C TYR A 28 10.26 8.10 -1.46
N PRO A 29 10.80 9.17 -2.05
CA PRO A 29 10.64 9.42 -3.47
C PRO A 29 11.47 8.40 -4.26
N ARG A 30 10.84 7.81 -5.27
CA ARG A 30 11.51 6.88 -6.19
C ARG A 30 12.01 7.62 -7.41
N VAL A 31 13.11 8.32 -7.24
CA VAL A 31 13.78 9.04 -8.31
C VAL A 31 15.14 8.39 -8.56
N ALA A 32 15.40 7.99 -9.79
CA ALA A 32 16.69 7.46 -10.23
C ALA A 32 16.96 7.89 -11.68
N ASN A 33 18.18 8.30 -11.98
CA ASN A 33 18.58 8.74 -13.32
C ASN A 33 17.63 9.80 -13.91
N GLU A 34 17.28 10.81 -13.12
CA GLU A 34 16.37 11.91 -13.48
C GLU A 34 14.95 11.44 -13.85
N LYS A 35 14.60 10.19 -13.57
CA LYS A 35 13.29 9.61 -13.86
C LYS A 35 12.52 9.31 -12.58
N MET A 36 11.24 9.69 -12.58
CA MET A 36 10.32 9.34 -11.51
C MET A 36 9.80 7.92 -11.68
N ASN A 37 10.21 7.03 -10.79
CA ASN A 37 9.78 5.65 -10.71
C ASN A 37 8.50 5.49 -9.87
N GLY A 38 8.14 4.28 -9.46
CA GLY A 38 6.92 4.04 -8.68
C GLY A 38 5.63 4.12 -9.52
N ARG A 39 5.69 3.68 -10.77
CA ARG A 39 4.58 3.73 -11.74
C ARG A 39 3.29 3.10 -11.20
N VAL A 40 3.37 1.94 -10.54
CA VAL A 40 2.18 1.25 -10.02
C VAL A 40 1.46 2.08 -8.94
N ALA A 41 2.19 2.71 -8.03
CA ALA A 41 1.56 3.59 -7.05
C ALA A 41 0.87 4.78 -7.71
N ARG A 42 1.58 5.50 -8.61
CA ARG A 42 1.10 6.74 -9.25
C ARG A 42 0.02 6.51 -10.30
N LEU A 43 0.19 5.48 -11.13
CA LEU A 43 -0.67 5.25 -12.30
C LEU A 43 -1.79 4.24 -12.02
N LEU A 44 -1.69 3.46 -10.95
CA LEU A 44 -2.73 2.51 -10.59
C LEU A 44 -3.32 2.80 -9.22
N VAL A 45 -2.53 2.75 -8.13
CA VAL A 45 -3.09 2.73 -6.77
C VAL A 45 -3.85 4.02 -6.47
N PHE A 46 -3.25 5.20 -6.64
CA PHE A 46 -3.93 6.46 -6.34
C PHE A 46 -5.14 6.74 -7.23
N PRO A 47 -5.07 6.56 -8.56
CA PRO A 47 -6.25 6.69 -9.41
C PRO A 47 -7.34 5.67 -9.06
N LEU A 48 -6.97 4.41 -8.75
CA LEU A 48 -7.93 3.38 -8.34
C LEU A 48 -8.65 3.74 -7.04
N LEU A 49 -7.94 4.22 -6.02
CA LEU A 49 -8.55 4.66 -4.76
C LEU A 49 -9.55 5.80 -5.00
N THR A 50 -9.21 6.73 -5.88
CA THR A 50 -10.11 7.82 -6.27
C THR A 50 -11.33 7.31 -7.03
N ALA A 51 -11.14 6.38 -7.97
CA ALA A 51 -12.23 5.77 -8.73
C ALA A 51 -13.14 4.91 -7.83
N LEU A 52 -12.57 4.16 -6.90
CA LEU A 52 -13.33 3.40 -5.90
C LEU A 52 -14.20 4.31 -5.05
N GLU A 53 -13.65 5.41 -4.52
CA GLU A 53 -14.43 6.37 -3.74
C GLU A 53 -15.60 6.95 -4.54
N LYS A 54 -15.40 7.31 -5.80
CA LYS A 54 -16.47 7.78 -6.67
C LYS A 54 -17.54 6.71 -6.97
N THR A 55 -17.14 5.43 -6.98
CA THR A 55 -18.03 4.31 -7.36
C THR A 55 -18.82 3.77 -6.17
N ILE A 56 -18.21 3.66 -4.99
CA ILE A 56 -18.83 3.04 -3.80
C ILE A 56 -19.09 4.04 -2.67
N GLY A 57 -18.69 5.28 -2.83
CA GLY A 57 -18.77 6.30 -1.80
C GLY A 57 -17.52 6.34 -0.91
N ARG A 58 -17.49 7.33 -0.05
CA ARG A 58 -16.42 7.55 0.92
C ARG A 58 -16.44 6.47 1.99
N SER A 59 -15.27 6.00 2.43
CA SER A 59 -15.14 5.07 3.54
C SER A 59 -13.84 5.30 4.30
N ASP A 60 -13.84 4.99 5.59
CA ASP A 60 -12.66 5.11 6.46
C ASP A 60 -11.47 4.30 5.91
N TYR A 61 -11.75 3.17 5.28
CA TYR A 61 -10.72 2.35 4.65
C TYR A 61 -10.06 3.06 3.46
N LEU A 62 -10.84 3.67 2.58
CA LEU A 62 -10.30 4.40 1.42
C LEU A 62 -9.54 5.65 1.87
N ASP A 63 -10.06 6.38 2.85
CA ASP A 63 -9.38 7.54 3.45
C ASP A 63 -8.05 7.12 4.11
N PHE A 64 -8.06 6.02 4.86
CA PHE A 64 -6.86 5.44 5.44
C PHE A 64 -5.81 5.08 4.38
N MET A 65 -6.21 4.36 3.33
CA MET A 65 -5.28 3.99 2.25
C MET A 65 -4.70 5.19 1.49
N LYS A 66 -5.50 6.24 1.29
CA LYS A 66 -5.09 7.49 0.66
C LYS A 66 -4.12 8.31 1.53
N SER A 67 -4.13 8.13 2.85
CA SER A 67 -3.25 8.85 3.76
C SER A 67 -1.77 8.49 3.62
N PHE A 68 -1.46 7.34 3.01
CA PHE A 68 -0.09 6.90 2.84
C PHE A 68 0.58 7.56 1.63
N LYS A 69 1.73 8.20 1.86
CA LYS A 69 2.53 8.83 0.81
C LYS A 69 3.07 7.83 -0.21
N TYR A 70 3.42 6.62 0.26
CA TYR A 70 3.83 5.52 -0.61
C TYR A 70 3.29 4.18 -0.08
N PRO A 71 2.05 3.80 -0.39
CA PRO A 71 1.41 2.60 0.14
C PRO A 71 2.13 1.30 -0.24
N LEU A 72 2.79 1.26 -1.39
CA LEU A 72 3.51 0.10 -1.90
C LEU A 72 4.99 0.03 -1.46
N ALA A 73 5.46 0.85 -0.51
CA ALA A 73 6.78 0.65 0.08
C ALA A 73 6.81 -0.67 0.84
N GLY A 74 7.84 -1.50 0.62
CA GLY A 74 8.06 -2.75 1.36
C GLY A 74 8.66 -2.52 2.74
N GLU A 75 9.09 -1.29 3.03
CA GLU A 75 9.73 -0.91 4.28
C GLU A 75 8.69 -0.53 5.33
N PHE A 76 8.55 -1.38 6.33
CA PHE A 76 7.71 -1.12 7.49
C PHE A 76 8.27 -1.84 8.73
N SER A 77 7.89 -1.37 9.89
CA SER A 77 8.15 -2.02 11.17
C SER A 77 6.87 -2.07 11.99
N PHE A 78 6.79 -3.03 12.89
CA PHE A 78 5.69 -3.16 13.84
C PHE A 78 6.16 -3.84 15.12
N ARG A 79 5.39 -3.68 16.19
CA ARG A 79 5.67 -4.37 17.45
C ARG A 79 5.45 -5.87 17.30
N ARG A 80 6.24 -6.66 18.00
CA ARG A 80 6.24 -8.14 17.88
C ARG A 80 4.87 -8.76 18.16
N ASN A 81 4.09 -8.19 19.05
CA ASN A 81 2.74 -8.64 19.39
C ASN A 81 1.74 -8.55 18.23
N VAL A 82 2.03 -7.75 17.22
CA VAL A 82 1.20 -7.59 16.01
C VAL A 82 1.31 -8.82 15.09
N LEU A 83 2.48 -9.45 15.04
CA LEU A 83 2.78 -10.52 14.07
C LEU A 83 1.81 -11.71 14.09
N PRO A 84 1.38 -12.25 15.25
CA PRO A 84 0.45 -13.39 15.27
C PRO A 84 -0.93 -13.10 14.69
N GLU A 85 -1.33 -11.84 14.65
CA GLU A 85 -2.65 -11.38 14.19
C GLU A 85 -2.68 -11.04 12.70
N LEU A 86 -1.50 -11.01 12.04
CA LEU A 86 -1.40 -10.59 10.65
C LEU A 86 -1.78 -11.71 9.68
N ARG A 87 -2.68 -11.39 8.78
CA ARG A 87 -2.98 -12.22 7.61
C ARG A 87 -2.16 -11.72 6.43
N ILE A 88 -1.05 -12.39 6.17
CA ILE A 88 -0.09 -11.99 5.14
C ILE A 88 -0.47 -12.63 3.81
N SER A 89 -0.65 -11.80 2.77
CA SER A 89 -0.84 -12.28 1.40
C SER A 89 0.44 -12.89 0.86
N SER A 90 0.31 -13.95 0.06
CA SER A 90 1.43 -14.63 -0.62
C SER A 90 1.67 -14.12 -2.05
N ASP A 91 1.00 -13.03 -2.43
CA ASP A 91 1.06 -12.41 -3.76
C ASP A 91 1.53 -10.95 -3.68
N TRP A 92 1.51 -10.23 -4.82
CA TRP A 92 1.91 -8.82 -4.89
C TRP A 92 0.96 -7.84 -4.17
N GLY A 93 -0.10 -8.32 -3.56
CA GLY A 93 -0.98 -7.53 -2.71
C GLY A 93 -0.51 -7.40 -1.26
N ILE A 94 0.69 -7.88 -0.93
CA ILE A 94 1.20 -7.96 0.44
C ILE A 94 1.19 -6.61 1.16
N GLU A 95 1.67 -5.54 0.55
CA GLU A 95 1.73 -4.22 1.18
C GLU A 95 0.34 -3.65 1.45
N VAL A 96 -0.57 -3.76 0.48
CA VAL A 96 -1.98 -3.38 0.63
C VAL A 96 -2.67 -4.26 1.67
N GLY A 97 -2.37 -5.55 1.68
CA GLY A 97 -2.88 -6.51 2.66
C GLY A 97 -2.47 -6.13 4.09
N ILE A 98 -1.19 -5.87 4.33
CA ILE A 98 -0.67 -5.45 5.64
C ILE A 98 -1.31 -4.14 6.09
N LEU A 99 -1.39 -3.11 5.23
CA LEU A 99 -2.06 -1.86 5.58
C LEU A 99 -3.54 -2.08 5.92
N SER A 100 -4.22 -2.98 5.22
CA SER A 100 -5.61 -3.34 5.52
C SER A 100 -5.76 -4.04 6.88
N GLU A 101 -4.80 -4.90 7.26
CA GLU A 101 -4.81 -5.51 8.59
C GLU A 101 -4.52 -4.47 9.68
N MET A 102 -3.63 -3.51 9.42
CA MET A 102 -3.38 -2.40 10.35
C MET A 102 -4.64 -1.56 10.57
N GLN A 103 -5.34 -1.20 9.50
CA GLN A 103 -6.60 -0.46 9.57
C GLN A 103 -7.69 -1.21 10.35
N ARG A 104 -7.74 -2.54 10.19
CA ARG A 104 -8.69 -3.40 10.91
C ARG A 104 -8.39 -3.51 12.41
N SER A 105 -7.12 -3.54 12.79
CA SER A 105 -6.68 -3.95 14.13
C SER A 105 -6.30 -2.78 15.03
N PHE A 106 -5.98 -1.61 14.46
CA PHE A 106 -5.44 -0.48 15.22
C PHE A 106 -6.12 0.83 14.87
N SER A 107 -6.17 1.72 15.84
CA SER A 107 -6.53 3.12 15.60
C SER A 107 -5.49 3.79 14.68
N PRO A 108 -5.90 4.69 13.76
CA PRO A 108 -4.98 5.47 12.95
C PRO A 108 -3.90 6.21 13.77
N GLN A 109 -4.20 6.57 15.02
CA GLN A 109 -3.27 7.22 15.94
C GLN A 109 -2.11 6.32 16.39
N ASN A 110 -2.24 5.00 16.25
CA ASN A 110 -1.19 4.02 16.55
C ASN A 110 -0.32 3.68 15.33
N ILE A 111 -0.53 4.40 14.22
CA ILE A 111 0.14 4.15 12.94
C ILE A 111 0.85 5.43 12.50
N CYS A 112 2.12 5.31 12.13
CA CYS A 112 2.88 6.44 11.63
C CYS A 112 3.54 6.16 10.29
N GLN A 113 4.03 7.22 9.66
CA GLN A 113 4.84 7.18 8.45
C GLN A 113 6.14 7.93 8.70
N VAL A 114 7.23 7.43 8.15
CA VAL A 114 8.56 8.04 8.28
C VAL A 114 9.22 8.20 6.93
N ASP A 115 9.81 9.37 6.70
CA ASP A 115 10.66 9.63 5.55
C ASP A 115 12.00 8.93 5.73
N LEU A 116 12.28 7.93 4.88
CA LEU A 116 13.49 7.13 5.01
C LEU A 116 14.68 7.78 4.33
N ALA A 117 14.49 8.37 3.16
CA ALA A 117 15.57 8.92 2.37
C ALA A 117 15.06 9.91 1.30
N ASP A 118 15.89 10.85 0.89
CA ASP A 118 15.58 11.79 -0.17
C ASP A 118 15.43 11.11 -1.54
N THR A 119 16.21 10.05 -1.75
CA THR A 119 16.13 9.19 -2.94
C THR A 119 16.42 7.75 -2.55
N TYR A 120 15.63 6.82 -3.06
CA TYR A 120 15.90 5.41 -2.87
C TYR A 120 15.53 4.63 -4.14
N ASP A 121 16.49 3.91 -4.67
CA ASP A 121 16.30 3.09 -5.86
C ASP A 121 16.28 1.61 -5.52
N HIS A 122 15.28 0.93 -6.05
CA HIS A 122 15.09 -0.51 -5.95
C HIS A 122 15.18 -1.16 -7.34
N LYS A 123 15.39 -2.47 -7.32
CA LYS A 123 15.20 -3.28 -8.51
C LYS A 123 13.82 -3.04 -9.12
N HIS A 124 13.78 -2.63 -10.37
CA HIS A 124 12.54 -2.39 -11.10
C HIS A 124 12.02 -3.68 -11.74
N GLN A 125 10.71 -3.91 -11.63
CA GLN A 125 10.05 -4.91 -12.45
C GLN A 125 9.81 -4.34 -13.84
N VAL A 126 10.05 -5.16 -14.86
CA VAL A 126 9.79 -4.80 -16.26
C VAL A 126 8.28 -4.94 -16.54
N LEU A 127 7.75 -4.02 -17.33
CA LEU A 127 6.40 -4.17 -17.87
C LEU A 127 6.40 -5.32 -18.88
N SER A 128 5.67 -6.37 -18.61
CA SER A 128 5.42 -7.45 -19.55
C SER A 128 4.14 -7.15 -20.31
N ILE A 129 4.26 -6.67 -21.53
CA ILE A 129 3.09 -6.31 -22.37
C ILE A 129 2.42 -7.59 -22.90
N ASP A 130 3.22 -8.59 -23.21
CA ASP A 130 2.77 -9.82 -23.87
C ASP A 130 2.38 -10.95 -22.89
N ASP A 131 2.61 -10.76 -21.58
CA ASP A 131 2.35 -11.77 -20.56
C ASP A 131 1.82 -11.13 -19.28
N GLU A 132 0.50 -11.10 -19.14
CA GLU A 132 -0.21 -10.57 -17.97
C GLU A 132 0.10 -11.33 -16.66
N THR A 133 0.69 -12.53 -16.78
CA THR A 133 1.05 -13.36 -15.62
C THR A 133 2.39 -12.96 -14.99
N LYS A 134 3.11 -12.00 -15.58
CA LYS A 134 4.45 -11.58 -15.14
C LYS A 134 4.57 -10.07 -14.94
N GLY A 135 5.63 -9.68 -14.26
CA GLY A 135 6.06 -8.30 -14.12
C GLY A 135 5.01 -7.38 -13.48
N LEU A 136 4.93 -6.15 -13.97
CA LEU A 136 4.02 -5.13 -13.44
C LEU A 136 2.54 -5.44 -13.71
N SER A 137 2.21 -6.17 -14.76
CA SER A 137 0.83 -6.58 -15.08
C SER A 137 0.30 -7.50 -13.98
N ARG A 138 1.04 -8.55 -13.64
CA ARG A 138 0.70 -9.45 -12.53
C ARG A 138 0.58 -8.70 -11.21
N MET A 139 1.56 -7.85 -10.89
CA MET A 139 1.54 -7.02 -9.68
C MET A 139 0.28 -6.16 -9.61
N SER A 140 -0.09 -5.51 -10.70
CA SER A 140 -1.29 -4.66 -10.78
C SER A 140 -2.57 -5.45 -10.51
N ILE A 141 -2.70 -6.64 -11.10
CA ILE A 141 -3.85 -7.53 -10.92
C ILE A 141 -3.98 -7.95 -9.45
N ASP A 142 -2.90 -8.38 -8.81
CA ASP A 142 -2.90 -8.85 -7.43
C ASP A 142 -3.24 -7.71 -6.45
N ILE A 143 -2.74 -6.50 -6.70
CA ILE A 143 -3.08 -5.30 -5.93
C ILE A 143 -4.58 -4.98 -6.05
N ILE A 144 -5.14 -4.95 -7.27
CA ILE A 144 -6.58 -4.70 -7.50
C ILE A 144 -7.42 -5.75 -6.79
N LYS A 145 -7.07 -7.03 -6.94
CA LYS A 145 -7.75 -8.14 -6.24
C LYS A 145 -7.77 -7.95 -4.73
N THR A 146 -6.65 -7.50 -4.16
CA THR A 146 -6.55 -7.28 -2.72
C THR A 146 -7.47 -6.15 -2.27
N PHE A 147 -7.53 -5.01 -2.97
CA PHE A 147 -8.49 -3.94 -2.69
C PHE A 147 -9.94 -4.44 -2.75
N ILE A 148 -10.31 -5.11 -3.83
CA ILE A 148 -11.69 -5.63 -4.01
C ILE A 148 -12.05 -6.63 -2.91
N LYS A 149 -11.16 -7.57 -2.57
CA LYS A 149 -11.38 -8.53 -1.48
C LYS A 149 -11.59 -7.81 -0.14
N LYS A 150 -10.76 -6.82 0.17
CA LYS A 150 -10.87 -6.07 1.44
C LYS A 150 -12.15 -5.24 1.51
N LEU A 151 -12.53 -4.57 0.44
CA LEU A 151 -13.80 -3.85 0.36
C LEU A 151 -15.00 -4.81 0.46
N ALA A 152 -14.91 -5.99 -0.13
CA ALA A 152 -15.95 -7.01 -0.01
C ALA A 152 -16.14 -7.48 1.44
N THR A 153 -15.06 -7.64 2.23
CA THR A 153 -15.17 -7.96 3.66
C THR A 153 -15.81 -6.85 4.48
N GLN A 154 -15.88 -5.64 3.95
CA GLN A 154 -16.55 -4.48 4.55
C GLN A 154 -17.98 -4.28 4.01
N GLY A 155 -18.54 -5.27 3.32
CA GLY A 155 -19.90 -5.24 2.79
C GLY A 155 -20.06 -4.60 1.41
N ASN A 156 -18.96 -4.18 0.77
CA ASN A 156 -19.04 -3.62 -0.57
C ASN A 156 -19.08 -4.73 -1.62
N THR A 157 -20.25 -4.94 -2.23
CA THR A 157 -20.38 -5.90 -3.33
C THR A 157 -20.08 -5.24 -4.67
N PHE A 158 -19.37 -5.96 -5.53
CA PHE A 158 -19.02 -5.50 -6.87
C PHE A 158 -19.78 -6.29 -7.93
N SER A 159 -20.95 -5.77 -8.35
CA SER A 159 -21.68 -6.28 -9.50
C SER A 159 -20.91 -5.99 -10.81
N ARG A 160 -21.32 -6.64 -11.88
CA ARG A 160 -20.77 -6.37 -13.22
C ARG A 160 -20.92 -4.90 -13.63
N GLU A 161 -21.99 -4.27 -13.24
CA GLU A 161 -22.27 -2.85 -13.51
C GLU A 161 -21.34 -1.94 -12.71
N LYS A 162 -21.14 -2.23 -11.41
CA LYS A 162 -20.17 -1.49 -10.58
C LYS A 162 -18.74 -1.61 -11.12
N PHE A 163 -18.34 -2.76 -11.62
CA PHE A 163 -17.03 -2.91 -12.27
C PHE A 163 -16.92 -2.08 -13.57
N ARG A 164 -17.98 -2.01 -14.37
CA ARG A 164 -18.01 -1.16 -15.56
C ARG A 164 -17.91 0.32 -15.19
N SER A 165 -18.67 0.75 -14.17
CA SER A 165 -18.62 2.11 -13.64
C SER A 165 -17.23 2.44 -13.09
N LEU A 166 -16.66 1.56 -12.29
CA LEU A 166 -15.30 1.71 -11.77
C LEU A 166 -14.28 1.89 -12.89
N LYS A 167 -14.35 1.05 -13.92
CA LYS A 167 -13.47 1.13 -15.08
C LYS A 167 -13.63 2.48 -15.80
N ALA A 168 -14.86 2.92 -16.05
CA ALA A 168 -15.14 4.20 -16.71
C ALA A 168 -14.69 5.41 -15.87
N THR A 169 -14.73 5.30 -14.55
CA THR A 169 -14.32 6.37 -13.62
C THR A 169 -12.79 6.42 -13.47
N TYR A 170 -12.12 5.30 -13.70
CA TYR A 170 -10.66 5.21 -13.61
C TYR A 170 -9.97 5.85 -14.82
N TYR A 171 -10.55 5.78 -16.02
CA TYR A 171 -10.07 6.42 -17.26
C TYR A 171 -10.54 7.89 -17.36
#